data_667d36e3f9a0c608ab75ba9aa8c3810a
#
_entry.id   667d36e3f9a0c608ab75ba9aa8c3810a
#
_cell.length_a   1.000
_cell.length_b   1.000
_cell.length_c   1.000
_cell.angle_alpha   90.00
_cell.angle_beta   90.00
_cell.angle_gamma   90.00
#
_symmetry.space_group_name_H-M   'P 1'
#
loop_
_entity.id
_entity.type
_entity.pdbx_description
1 polymer ?
#
loop_
_entity_poly.entity_id
_entity_poly.type
_entity_poly.pdbx_seq_one_letter_code
_entity_poly.pdbx_strand_id
1 'polypeptide(L)'
;MRFGPGPAILAVVLSFAAAPGWAEDCPAKSTGMDDIIAAVNDASSCDRAMKVAEACAYGASADVQFGAAVEKKCEGDFLGNLKAPRKRAYAREMGVCDRKYRNQSGTMYLSATAFCRAKVAQRYAQKASKQAGPSKAR
;
A
#
# COMPACT_ATOMS: atom_id res chain seq x y z
N MET A 1 -36.80 51.56 33.69
CA MET A 1 -36.70 50.27 32.99
C MET A 1 -35.51 50.36 31.99
N ARG A 2 -34.41 49.74 32.32
CA ARG A 2 -33.21 49.70 31.46
C ARG A 2 -33.06 48.28 30.92
N PHE A 3 -33.29 48.11 29.62
CA PHE A 3 -32.97 46.87 28.92
C PHE A 3 -31.49 46.84 28.56
N GLY A 4 -30.74 45.87 29.15
CA GLY A 4 -29.34 45.63 28.80
C GLY A 4 -29.27 44.77 27.53
N PRO A 5 -28.22 44.98 26.67
CA PRO A 5 -28.03 44.16 25.49
C PRO A 5 -27.42 42.81 25.92
N GLY A 6 -28.07 41.73 25.55
CA GLY A 6 -27.58 40.37 25.73
C GLY A 6 -26.42 40.06 24.76
N PRO A 7 -25.49 39.17 25.14
CA PRO A 7 -24.36 38.80 24.29
C PRO A 7 -24.81 37.94 23.11
N ALA A 8 -24.54 38.38 21.91
CA ALA A 8 -24.67 37.59 20.69
C ALA A 8 -23.66 36.45 20.70
N ILE A 9 -24.14 35.22 20.81
CA ILE A 9 -23.29 34.03 20.66
C ILE A 9 -23.09 33.79 19.16
N LEU A 10 -21.89 34.08 18.68
CA LEU A 10 -21.46 33.74 17.31
C LEU A 10 -21.20 32.22 17.26
N ALA A 11 -22.12 31.46 16.70
CA ALA A 11 -21.91 30.03 16.38
C ALA A 11 -21.01 29.93 15.15
N VAL A 12 -19.75 29.59 15.36
CA VAL A 12 -18.81 29.25 14.28
C VAL A 12 -19.14 27.83 13.82
N VAL A 13 -19.81 27.71 12.69
CA VAL A 13 -20.04 26.44 12.02
C VAL A 13 -18.75 26.04 11.29
N LEU A 14 -17.95 25.12 11.87
CA LEU A 14 -16.86 24.47 11.17
C LEU A 14 -17.44 23.51 10.12
N SER A 15 -17.50 23.96 8.87
CA SER A 15 -17.78 23.09 7.74
C SER A 15 -16.57 22.20 7.48
N PHE A 16 -16.61 20.94 7.93
CA PHE A 16 -15.69 19.91 7.47
C PHE A 16 -15.99 19.61 6.00
N ALA A 17 -15.22 20.19 5.09
CA ALA A 17 -15.19 19.78 3.70
C ALA A 17 -14.53 18.39 3.67
N ALA A 18 -15.34 17.31 3.64
CA ALA A 18 -14.87 15.99 3.29
C ALA A 18 -14.37 16.06 1.84
N ALA A 19 -13.05 16.05 1.64
CA ALA A 19 -12.47 15.89 0.32
C ALA A 19 -12.96 14.54 -0.23
N PRO A 20 -13.51 14.48 -1.47
CA PRO A 20 -13.85 13.21 -2.08
C PRO A 20 -12.56 12.41 -2.19
N GLY A 21 -12.50 11.27 -1.50
CA GLY A 21 -11.44 10.28 -1.68
C GLY A 21 -11.60 9.74 -3.10
N TRP A 22 -10.79 10.22 -4.03
CA TRP A 22 -10.73 9.68 -5.38
C TRP A 22 -10.16 8.27 -5.24
N ALA A 23 -11.00 7.25 -5.45
CA ALA A 23 -10.52 5.92 -5.74
C ALA A 23 -9.70 6.03 -7.04
N GLU A 24 -8.41 5.72 -6.98
CA GLU A 24 -7.56 5.74 -8.16
C GLU A 24 -8.06 4.63 -9.10
N ASP A 25 -8.42 4.98 -10.33
CA ASP A 25 -8.83 4.00 -11.32
C ASP A 25 -7.67 3.08 -11.65
N CYS A 26 -7.96 1.80 -11.90
CA CYS A 26 -6.95 0.82 -12.31
C CYS A 26 -6.27 1.26 -13.62
N PRO A 27 -4.96 1.53 -13.62
CA PRO A 27 -4.26 2.05 -14.80
C PRO A 27 -3.85 0.98 -15.80
N ALA A 28 -4.25 -0.29 -15.62
CA ALA A 28 -3.98 -1.36 -16.55
C ALA A 28 -4.78 -1.18 -17.85
N LYS A 29 -4.27 -1.71 -18.97
CA LYS A 29 -4.91 -1.63 -20.28
C LYS A 29 -6.29 -2.29 -20.33
N SER A 30 -6.47 -3.33 -19.51
CA SER A 30 -7.74 -4.02 -19.31
C SER A 30 -7.81 -4.54 -17.87
N THR A 31 -8.96 -5.09 -17.49
CA THR A 31 -9.15 -5.79 -16.22
C THR A 31 -8.60 -7.22 -16.24
N GLY A 32 -7.92 -7.63 -17.31
CA GLY A 32 -7.27 -8.93 -17.41
C GLY A 32 -6.06 -9.03 -16.47
N MET A 33 -5.84 -10.22 -15.92
CA MET A 33 -4.76 -10.46 -14.94
C MET A 33 -3.38 -10.12 -15.50
N ASP A 34 -3.09 -10.49 -16.75
CA ASP A 34 -1.79 -10.23 -17.39
C ASP A 34 -1.54 -8.73 -17.59
N ASP A 35 -2.56 -7.95 -17.96
CA ASP A 35 -2.45 -6.52 -18.13
C ASP A 35 -2.23 -5.80 -16.78
N ILE A 36 -2.84 -6.30 -15.70
CA ILE A 36 -2.62 -5.77 -14.36
C ILE A 36 -1.21 -6.09 -13.86
N ILE A 37 -0.74 -7.33 -14.05
CA ILE A 37 0.63 -7.72 -13.69
C ILE A 37 1.65 -6.91 -14.50
N ALA A 38 1.41 -6.70 -15.80
CA ALA A 38 2.26 -5.84 -16.62
C ALA A 38 2.30 -4.41 -16.08
N ALA A 39 1.16 -3.81 -15.74
CA ALA A 39 1.10 -2.47 -15.16
C ALA A 39 1.83 -2.36 -13.81
N VAL A 40 1.77 -3.40 -12.96
CA VAL A 40 2.54 -3.48 -11.70
C VAL A 40 4.04 -3.54 -12.00
N ASN A 41 4.45 -4.38 -12.95
CA ASN A 41 5.86 -4.55 -13.32
C ASN A 41 6.45 -3.30 -13.97
N ASP A 42 5.68 -2.59 -14.79
CA ASP A 42 6.08 -1.37 -15.48
C ASP A 42 6.06 -0.12 -14.58
N ALA A 43 5.52 -0.24 -13.37
CA ALA A 43 5.48 0.88 -12.44
C ALA A 43 6.89 1.40 -12.14
N SER A 44 7.04 2.72 -12.04
CA SER A 44 8.34 3.40 -11.88
C SER A 44 9.03 3.16 -10.53
N SER A 45 8.28 2.69 -9.52
CA SER A 45 8.79 2.44 -8.17
C SER A 45 7.98 1.37 -7.45
N CYS A 46 8.52 0.84 -6.35
CA CYS A 46 7.80 -0.04 -5.44
C CYS A 46 6.48 0.58 -4.94
N ASP A 47 6.50 1.86 -4.53
CA ASP A 47 5.29 2.55 -4.06
C ASP A 47 4.23 2.69 -5.16
N ARG A 48 4.65 2.97 -6.39
CA ARG A 48 3.73 3.05 -7.53
C ARG A 48 3.16 1.67 -7.87
N ALA A 49 3.99 0.63 -7.83
CA ALA A 49 3.54 -0.76 -8.05
C ALA A 49 2.45 -1.17 -7.03
N MET A 50 2.64 -0.81 -5.76
CA MET A 50 1.65 -1.06 -4.72
C MET A 50 0.32 -0.36 -5.01
N LYS A 51 0.35 0.92 -5.39
CA LYS A 51 -0.86 1.68 -5.75
C LYS A 51 -1.59 1.07 -6.93
N VAL A 52 -0.86 0.66 -7.98
CA VAL A 52 -1.44 -0.03 -9.14
C VAL A 52 -2.14 -1.32 -8.71
N ALA A 53 -1.47 -2.15 -7.93
CA ALA A 53 -2.04 -3.41 -7.46
C ALA A 53 -3.30 -3.19 -6.58
N GLU A 54 -3.28 -2.19 -5.69
CA GLU A 54 -4.44 -1.85 -4.85
C GLU A 54 -5.62 -1.31 -5.69
N ALA A 55 -5.34 -0.43 -6.67
CA ALA A 55 -6.38 0.12 -7.56
C ALA A 55 -7.03 -0.94 -8.46
N CYS A 56 -6.26 -1.99 -8.82
CA CYS A 56 -6.72 -3.06 -9.69
C CYS A 56 -7.20 -4.32 -8.94
N ALA A 57 -7.17 -4.32 -7.60
CA ALA A 57 -7.50 -5.49 -6.79
C ALA A 57 -8.95 -5.94 -6.96
N TYR A 58 -9.15 -7.25 -7.05
CA TYR A 58 -10.49 -7.87 -7.12
C TYR A 58 -11.07 -8.24 -5.74
N GLY A 59 -10.25 -8.27 -4.70
CA GLY A 59 -10.63 -8.84 -3.40
C GLY A 59 -10.74 -10.36 -3.43
N ALA A 60 -10.02 -11.03 -4.34
CA ALA A 60 -10.14 -12.45 -4.64
C ALA A 60 -8.77 -13.12 -4.87
N SER A 61 -8.76 -14.41 -5.21
CA SER A 61 -7.54 -15.20 -5.37
C SER A 61 -6.58 -14.70 -6.46
N ALA A 62 -7.06 -13.99 -7.48
CA ALA A 62 -6.22 -13.37 -8.50
C ALA A 62 -5.21 -12.35 -7.91
N ASP A 63 -5.59 -11.69 -6.81
CA ASP A 63 -4.75 -10.71 -6.13
C ASP A 63 -3.46 -11.32 -5.54
N VAL A 64 -3.40 -12.64 -5.39
CA VAL A 64 -2.18 -13.35 -4.97
C VAL A 64 -1.04 -13.06 -5.96
N GLN A 65 -1.32 -13.03 -7.25
CA GLN A 65 -0.32 -12.74 -8.27
C GLN A 65 0.03 -11.25 -8.31
N PHE A 66 -0.93 -10.36 -8.07
CA PHE A 66 -0.67 -8.92 -8.00
C PHE A 66 0.22 -8.59 -6.79
N GLY A 67 -0.10 -9.13 -5.62
CA GLY A 67 0.72 -8.99 -4.42
C GLY A 67 2.13 -9.55 -4.60
N ALA A 68 2.27 -10.72 -5.25
CA ALA A 68 3.57 -11.31 -5.53
C ALA A 68 4.41 -10.47 -6.51
N ALA A 69 3.78 -9.85 -7.51
CA ALA A 69 4.46 -8.95 -8.45
C ALA A 69 4.99 -7.69 -7.71
N VAL A 70 4.19 -7.10 -6.82
CA VAL A 70 4.63 -5.98 -5.97
C VAL A 70 5.76 -6.40 -5.05
N GLU A 71 5.62 -7.54 -4.34
CA GLU A 71 6.66 -8.09 -3.46
C GLU A 71 7.99 -8.20 -4.20
N LYS A 72 8.00 -8.88 -5.36
CA LYS A 72 9.20 -9.04 -6.18
C LYS A 72 9.82 -7.71 -6.61
N LYS A 73 8.98 -6.75 -7.05
CA LYS A 73 9.47 -5.43 -7.48
C LYS A 73 10.11 -4.67 -6.32
N CYS A 74 9.45 -4.66 -5.16
CA CYS A 74 9.97 -4.00 -3.96
C CYS A 74 11.25 -4.65 -3.43
N GLU A 75 11.34 -5.99 -3.45
CA GLU A 75 12.53 -6.74 -3.04
C GLU A 75 13.77 -6.38 -3.87
N GLY A 76 13.60 -6.02 -5.14
CA GLY A 76 14.66 -5.52 -5.99
C GLY A 76 15.37 -4.29 -5.42
N ASP A 77 14.69 -3.48 -4.63
CA ASP A 77 15.23 -2.25 -4.07
C ASP A 77 16.06 -2.48 -2.78
N PHE A 78 15.90 -3.62 -2.10
CA PHE A 78 16.53 -3.79 -0.79
C PHE A 78 17.10 -5.17 -0.49
N LEU A 79 16.54 -6.25 -1.01
CA LEU A 79 16.81 -7.61 -0.52
C LEU A 79 18.28 -8.01 -0.69
N GLY A 80 18.90 -7.62 -1.81
CA GLY A 80 20.31 -7.89 -2.09
C GLY A 80 21.27 -7.24 -1.10
N ASN A 81 20.87 -6.09 -0.54
CA ASN A 81 21.70 -5.29 0.37
C ASN A 81 21.47 -5.61 1.86
N LEU A 82 20.46 -6.44 2.18
CA LEU A 82 20.21 -6.83 3.56
C LEU A 82 21.28 -7.81 4.07
N LYS A 83 21.79 -7.53 5.26
CA LYS A 83 22.61 -8.49 6.03
C LYS A 83 21.76 -9.63 6.57
N ALA A 84 22.37 -10.79 6.85
CA ALA A 84 21.66 -12.00 7.27
C ALA A 84 20.67 -11.81 8.44
N PRO A 85 20.95 -11.05 9.51
CA PRO A 85 19.98 -10.82 10.57
C PRO A 85 18.72 -10.09 10.08
N ARG A 86 18.88 -9.12 9.17
CA ARG A 86 17.78 -8.36 8.59
C ARG A 86 16.98 -9.18 7.59
N LYS A 87 17.62 -10.05 6.81
CA LYS A 87 16.91 -11.02 5.95
C LYS A 87 16.04 -11.95 6.78
N ARG A 88 16.54 -12.45 7.92
CA ARG A 88 15.73 -13.26 8.85
C ARG A 88 14.57 -12.49 9.46
N ALA A 89 14.76 -11.20 9.80
CA ALA A 89 13.68 -10.34 10.28
C ALA A 89 12.60 -10.17 9.22
N TYR A 90 12.98 -9.87 7.98
CA TYR A 90 12.07 -9.78 6.85
C TYR A 90 11.25 -11.06 6.66
N ALA A 91 11.92 -12.21 6.62
CA ALA A 91 11.26 -13.51 6.49
C ALA A 91 10.26 -13.79 7.64
N ARG A 92 10.59 -13.38 8.88
CA ARG A 92 9.65 -13.51 10.02
C ARG A 92 8.42 -12.62 9.84
N GLU A 93 8.58 -11.39 9.37
CA GLU A 93 7.46 -10.47 9.12
C GLU A 93 6.55 -10.99 7.99
N MET A 94 7.13 -11.54 6.92
CA MET A 94 6.37 -12.24 5.87
C MET A 94 5.58 -13.42 6.44
N GLY A 95 6.20 -14.22 7.29
CA GLY A 95 5.53 -15.33 7.97
C GLY A 95 4.40 -14.90 8.92
N VAL A 96 4.42 -13.68 9.45
CA VAL A 96 3.27 -13.12 10.19
C VAL A 96 2.06 -12.97 9.28
N CYS A 97 2.24 -12.44 8.06
CA CYS A 97 1.17 -12.34 7.07
C CYS A 97 0.59 -13.70 6.73
N ASP A 98 1.45 -14.71 6.49
CA ASP A 98 1.03 -16.06 6.12
C ASP A 98 0.21 -16.75 7.23
N ARG A 99 0.50 -16.45 8.49
CA ARG A 99 -0.22 -17.02 9.64
C ARG A 99 -1.50 -16.28 10.00
N LYS A 100 -1.59 -14.99 9.68
CA LYS A 100 -2.68 -14.11 10.12
C LYS A 100 -4.07 -14.62 9.72
N TYR A 101 -4.17 -15.15 8.52
CA TYR A 101 -5.44 -15.61 7.94
C TYR A 101 -5.47 -17.13 7.69
N ARG A 102 -4.46 -17.88 8.17
CA ARG A 102 -4.30 -19.30 7.87
C ARG A 102 -5.52 -20.15 8.18
N ASN A 103 -6.27 -19.80 9.22
CA ASN A 103 -7.45 -20.53 9.66
C ASN A 103 -8.77 -19.94 9.11
N GLN A 104 -8.67 -18.98 8.20
CA GLN A 104 -9.82 -18.39 7.52
C GLN A 104 -10.02 -19.05 6.16
N SER A 105 -11.27 -19.21 5.76
CA SER A 105 -11.62 -19.74 4.44
C SER A 105 -12.21 -18.66 3.55
N GLY A 106 -11.92 -18.75 2.25
CA GLY A 106 -12.41 -17.82 1.26
C GLY A 106 -11.31 -17.03 0.57
N THR A 107 -11.56 -16.68 -0.68
CA THR A 107 -10.57 -16.03 -1.58
C THR A 107 -10.16 -14.63 -1.14
N MET A 108 -11.03 -13.93 -0.42
CA MET A 108 -10.71 -12.62 0.16
C MET A 108 -9.54 -12.69 1.16
N TYR A 109 -9.37 -13.81 1.88
CA TYR A 109 -8.24 -13.96 2.80
C TYR A 109 -6.93 -14.25 2.09
N LEU A 110 -7.00 -14.86 0.90
CA LEU A 110 -5.85 -15.00 0.00
C LEU A 110 -5.38 -13.62 -0.48
N SER A 111 -6.31 -12.78 -0.95
CA SER A 111 -6.03 -11.38 -1.29
C SER A 111 -5.42 -10.62 -0.10
N ALA A 112 -6.04 -10.69 1.08
CA ALA A 112 -5.56 -10.02 2.28
C ALA A 112 -4.14 -10.46 2.68
N THR A 113 -3.81 -11.75 2.55
CA THR A 113 -2.47 -12.29 2.81
C THR A 113 -1.46 -11.74 1.81
N ALA A 114 -1.79 -11.76 0.52
CA ALA A 114 -0.91 -11.26 -0.54
C ALA A 114 -0.57 -9.77 -0.37
N PHE A 115 -1.57 -8.93 -0.09
CA PHE A 115 -1.34 -7.51 0.17
C PHE A 115 -0.64 -7.24 1.50
N CYS A 116 -0.85 -8.06 2.52
CA CYS A 116 -0.06 -7.99 3.75
C CYS A 116 1.43 -8.16 3.46
N ARG A 117 1.81 -9.19 2.70
CA ARG A 117 3.20 -9.46 2.28
C ARG A 117 3.77 -8.32 1.43
N ALA A 118 3.01 -7.87 0.42
CA ALA A 118 3.40 -6.75 -0.43
C ALA A 118 3.69 -5.48 0.39
N LYS A 119 2.86 -5.18 1.41
CA LYS A 119 3.08 -4.05 2.34
C LYS A 119 4.33 -4.22 3.20
N VAL A 120 4.66 -5.43 3.62
CA VAL A 120 5.94 -5.70 4.30
C VAL A 120 7.11 -5.36 3.38
N ALA A 121 7.12 -5.88 2.15
CA ALA A 121 8.16 -5.59 1.16
C ALA A 121 8.27 -4.08 0.88
N GLN A 122 7.15 -3.40 0.69
CA GLN A 122 7.10 -1.95 0.49
C GLN A 122 7.76 -1.17 1.64
N ARG A 123 7.46 -1.51 2.91
CA ARG A 123 8.08 -0.84 4.05
C ARG A 123 9.60 -1.02 4.09
N TYR A 124 10.11 -2.18 3.70
CA TYR A 124 11.55 -2.42 3.61
C TYR A 124 12.20 -1.62 2.48
N ALA A 125 11.56 -1.55 1.31
CA ALA A 125 12.02 -0.71 0.20
C ALA A 125 12.05 0.77 0.57
N GLN A 126 11.01 1.29 1.23
CA GLN A 126 10.95 2.66 1.72
C GLN A 126 12.05 2.97 2.75
N LYS A 127 12.38 2.04 3.65
CA LYS A 127 13.50 2.20 4.58
C LYS A 127 14.84 2.24 3.86
N ALA A 128 15.02 1.39 2.85
CA ALA A 128 16.25 1.36 2.05
C ALA A 128 16.44 2.67 1.28
N SER A 129 15.39 3.21 0.66
CA SER A 129 15.46 4.48 -0.07
C SER A 129 15.82 5.67 0.83
N LYS A 130 15.26 5.72 2.06
CA LYS A 130 15.60 6.75 3.05
C LYS A 130 17.06 6.67 3.52
N GLN A 131 17.61 5.45 3.63
CA GLN A 131 19.00 5.24 4.05
C GLN A 131 19.99 5.57 2.93
N ALA A 132 19.59 5.41 1.67
CA ALA A 132 20.42 5.78 0.52
C ALA A 132 20.61 7.30 0.37
N GLY A 133 19.77 8.12 1.02
CA GLY A 133 19.77 9.58 0.93
C GLY A 133 19.33 10.10 -0.43
N PRO A 134 19.20 11.43 -0.61
CA PRO A 134 18.97 12.00 -1.93
C PRO A 134 20.17 11.70 -2.80
N SER A 135 19.95 11.02 -3.92
CA SER A 135 20.97 10.82 -4.95
C SER A 135 21.58 12.19 -5.29
N LYS A 136 22.87 12.41 -4.96
CA LYS A 136 23.58 13.56 -5.46
C LYS A 136 23.59 13.44 -6.97
N ALA A 137 22.70 14.19 -7.64
CA ALA A 137 22.83 14.44 -9.06
C ALA A 137 24.18 15.12 -9.27
N ARG A 138 25.12 14.42 -9.89
CA ARG A 138 26.33 15.01 -10.46
C ARG A 138 26.03 15.44 -11.88
#